data_8099aca8cb0c25a4c754a5fdac182dd9
#
_entry.id   8099aca8cb0c25a4c754a5fdac182dd9
#
_cell.length_a   1.000
_cell.length_b   1.000
_cell.length_c   1.000
_cell.angle_alpha   90.00
_cell.angle_beta   90.00
_cell.angle_gamma   90.00
#
_symmetry.space_group_name_H-M   'P 1'
#
loop_
_entity.id
_entity.type
_entity.pdbx_description
1 polymer ?
#
loop_
_entity_poly.entity_id
_entity_poly.type
_entity_poly.pdbx_seq_one_letter_code
_entity_poly.pdbx_strand_id
1 'polypeptide(L)'
;NELLFHIFPNERFIDLGLYQFGLEHCAPAHSYGPATRNHYLLHYVLSGTGTLYADNSKGHTETYHVKSGQGFIIFPGQITTYIADEKLPWEYTWIEFDGLRTKEVLDICGFSLDNPIYKPKHKDSAQLMSEELIYLATHSNESPFHLIGHLYLAMDYFIRSTSSATPVGGSKLQDFYIKEAITFIERNFQNDISIVDIANDVE
;
A
#
# COMPACT_ATOMS: atom_id res chain seq x y z
N ASN A 1 22.25 10.96 -0.05
CA ASN A 1 21.05 10.15 0.18
C ASN A 1 20.41 10.60 1.48
N GLU A 2 19.22 11.15 1.46
CA GLU A 2 18.46 11.46 2.65
C GLU A 2 17.28 10.48 2.69
N LEU A 3 17.20 9.69 3.76
CA LEU A 3 16.23 8.64 3.95
C LEU A 3 15.48 8.87 5.26
N LEU A 4 14.17 9.08 5.18
CA LEU A 4 13.24 8.94 6.29
C LEU A 4 12.61 7.55 6.17
N PHE A 5 12.89 6.69 7.14
CA PHE A 5 12.34 5.33 7.20
C PHE A 5 11.73 5.09 8.58
N HIS A 6 10.49 4.66 8.60
CA HIS A 6 9.73 4.44 9.82
C HIS A 6 9.05 3.07 9.80
N ILE A 7 9.00 2.43 10.96
CA ILE A 7 8.22 1.21 11.21
C ILE A 7 7.03 1.62 12.06
N PHE A 8 5.83 1.24 11.61
CA PHE A 8 4.62 1.47 12.36
C PHE A 8 4.59 0.56 13.60
N PRO A 9 4.22 1.07 14.79
CA PRO A 9 4.08 0.23 15.97
C PRO A 9 3.02 -0.85 15.73
N ASN A 10 3.22 -2.03 16.36
CA ASN A 10 2.36 -3.20 16.18
C ASN A 10 0.98 -3.00 16.81
N GLU A 11 0.17 -2.13 16.20
CA GLU A 11 -1.23 -1.89 16.52
C GLU A 11 -2.10 -2.73 15.58
N ARG A 12 -3.21 -3.25 16.09
CA ARG A 12 -4.09 -4.14 15.32
C ARG A 12 -5.16 -3.36 14.57
N PHE A 13 -4.84 -2.95 13.35
CA PHE A 13 -5.79 -2.36 12.41
C PHE A 13 -6.12 -3.39 11.33
N ILE A 14 -7.33 -3.97 11.39
CA ILE A 14 -7.73 -5.13 10.59
C ILE A 14 -8.11 -4.75 9.17
N ASP A 15 -8.84 -3.65 8.98
CA ASP A 15 -9.35 -3.24 7.67
C ASP A 15 -8.26 -2.72 6.76
N LEU A 16 -7.39 -1.89 7.33
CA LEU A 16 -6.27 -1.25 6.67
C LEU A 16 -5.21 -0.92 7.72
N GLY A 17 -4.07 -1.55 7.62
CA GLY A 17 -2.92 -1.39 8.50
C GLY A 17 -1.72 -0.84 7.77
N LEU A 18 -0.89 -0.11 8.49
CA LEU A 18 0.38 0.45 8.04
C LEU A 18 1.52 -0.38 8.65
N TYR A 19 2.58 -0.67 7.88
CA TYR A 19 3.74 -1.46 8.36
C TYR A 19 5.01 -0.65 8.34
N GLN A 20 5.38 -0.15 7.18
CA GLN A 20 6.55 0.69 6.97
C GLN A 20 6.18 1.84 6.05
N PHE A 21 6.85 2.96 6.23
CA PHE A 21 6.60 4.14 5.41
C PHE A 21 7.81 5.06 5.45
N GLY A 22 7.92 5.92 4.44
CA GLY A 22 9.03 6.84 4.41
C GLY A 22 9.10 7.71 3.18
N LEU A 23 10.21 8.43 3.09
CA LEU A 23 10.57 9.31 1.98
C LEU A 23 12.07 9.17 1.74
N GLU A 24 12.49 9.11 0.49
CA GLU A 24 13.90 9.01 0.12
C GLU A 24 14.25 9.91 -1.07
N HIS A 25 15.31 10.69 -0.90
CA HIS A 25 16.04 11.32 -1.99
C HIS A 25 17.15 10.35 -2.44
N CYS A 26 16.89 9.64 -3.51
CA CYS A 26 17.81 8.61 -4.00
C CYS A 26 19.12 9.20 -4.48
N ALA A 27 20.22 8.48 -4.21
CA ALA A 27 21.48 8.73 -4.92
C ALA A 27 21.35 8.30 -6.40
N PRO A 28 22.19 8.82 -7.31
CA PRO A 28 22.30 8.33 -8.66
C PRO A 28 22.47 6.80 -8.70
N ALA A 29 21.70 6.12 -9.54
CA ALA A 29 21.69 4.66 -9.68
C ALA A 29 21.39 3.89 -8.38
N HIS A 30 20.78 4.54 -7.37
CA HIS A 30 20.35 3.84 -6.16
C HIS A 30 19.42 2.68 -6.53
N SER A 31 19.70 1.50 -6.02
CA SER A 31 19.01 0.27 -6.34
C SER A 31 18.54 -0.46 -5.10
N TYR A 32 17.34 -1.01 -5.16
CA TYR A 32 16.80 -1.91 -4.16
C TYR A 32 16.29 -3.20 -4.83
N GLY A 33 16.66 -4.35 -4.27
CA GLY A 33 16.28 -5.65 -4.77
C GLY A 33 17.45 -6.39 -5.46
N PRO A 34 17.18 -7.62 -6.00
CA PRO A 34 15.88 -8.29 -6.03
C PRO A 34 15.36 -8.65 -4.64
N ALA A 35 14.09 -8.39 -4.38
CA ALA A 35 13.46 -8.65 -3.09
C ALA A 35 11.98 -9.01 -3.24
N THR A 36 11.41 -9.64 -2.20
CA THR A 36 9.98 -9.87 -2.03
C THR A 36 9.50 -9.18 -0.76
N ARG A 37 8.19 -8.90 -0.69
CA ARG A 37 7.54 -8.38 0.51
C ARG A 37 6.32 -9.20 0.87
N ASN A 38 5.91 -9.13 2.13
CA ASN A 38 4.74 -9.85 2.63
C ASN A 38 3.44 -9.05 2.51
N HIS A 39 3.55 -7.73 2.30
CA HIS A 39 2.43 -6.80 2.21
C HIS A 39 2.52 -5.99 0.92
N TYR A 40 1.46 -5.26 0.61
CA TYR A 40 1.45 -4.32 -0.51
C TYR A 40 2.33 -3.11 -0.21
N LEU A 41 3.02 -2.62 -1.24
CA LEU A 41 3.85 -1.43 -1.14
C LEU A 41 3.48 -0.47 -2.28
N LEU A 42 3.08 0.75 -1.93
CA LEU A 42 2.89 1.85 -2.88
C LEU A 42 4.10 2.77 -2.81
N HIS A 43 4.79 2.94 -3.94
CA HIS A 43 5.72 4.05 -4.16
C HIS A 43 5.04 5.15 -4.98
N TYR A 44 5.25 6.39 -4.60
CA TYR A 44 4.85 7.56 -5.38
C TYR A 44 6.05 8.46 -5.64
N VAL A 45 6.32 8.74 -6.91
CA VAL A 45 7.51 9.49 -7.35
C VAL A 45 7.20 10.99 -7.34
N LEU A 46 7.87 11.71 -6.45
CA LEU A 46 7.75 13.16 -6.29
C LEU A 46 8.54 13.91 -7.38
N SER A 47 9.78 13.49 -7.63
CA SER A 47 10.65 14.03 -8.66
C SER A 47 11.56 12.95 -9.26
N GLY A 48 12.18 13.27 -10.39
CA GLY A 48 13.11 12.35 -11.05
C GLY A 48 12.44 11.22 -11.83
N THR A 49 13.24 10.22 -12.19
CA THR A 49 12.84 9.05 -12.96
C THR A 49 13.65 7.82 -12.56
N GLY A 50 13.23 6.64 -13.02
CA GLY A 50 13.92 5.38 -12.81
C GLY A 50 13.18 4.21 -13.41
N THR A 51 13.61 3.00 -13.08
CA THR A 51 13.12 1.76 -13.68
C THR A 51 12.73 0.77 -12.60
N LEU A 52 11.52 0.22 -12.73
CA LEU A 52 11.03 -0.93 -11.98
C LEU A 52 11.15 -2.19 -12.85
N TYR A 53 11.74 -3.23 -12.32
CA TYR A 53 11.71 -4.60 -12.81
C TYR A 53 10.83 -5.40 -11.87
N ALA A 54 9.74 -5.98 -12.38
CA ALA A 54 8.76 -6.66 -11.56
C ALA A 54 8.23 -7.90 -12.29
N ASP A 55 8.11 -9.01 -11.57
CA ASP A 55 7.56 -10.22 -12.11
C ASP A 55 6.05 -10.08 -12.33
N ASN A 56 5.60 -10.47 -13.53
CA ASN A 56 4.18 -10.49 -13.90
C ASN A 56 3.48 -11.77 -13.38
N SER A 57 2.18 -11.92 -13.66
CA SER A 57 1.37 -13.07 -13.24
C SER A 57 1.87 -14.43 -13.76
N LYS A 58 2.73 -14.43 -14.79
CA LYS A 58 3.35 -15.63 -15.39
C LYS A 58 4.76 -15.89 -14.87
N GLY A 59 5.26 -15.06 -13.93
CA GLY A 59 6.62 -15.16 -13.41
C GLY A 59 7.70 -14.64 -14.37
N HIS A 60 7.34 -13.83 -15.38
CA HIS A 60 8.29 -13.16 -16.24
C HIS A 60 8.55 -11.75 -15.75
N THR A 61 9.79 -11.34 -15.70
CA THR A 61 10.17 -9.99 -15.29
C THR A 61 9.87 -8.99 -16.40
N GLU A 62 9.01 -8.02 -16.08
CA GLU A 62 8.68 -6.88 -16.94
C GLU A 62 9.45 -5.64 -16.51
N THR A 63 9.66 -4.72 -17.46
CA THR A 63 10.41 -3.47 -17.24
C THR A 63 9.49 -2.27 -17.39
N TYR A 64 9.45 -1.42 -16.37
CA TYR A 64 8.62 -0.23 -16.33
C TYR A 64 9.46 1.01 -16.04
N HIS A 65 9.35 2.04 -16.89
CA HIS A 65 9.95 3.35 -16.63
C HIS A 65 8.94 4.23 -15.91
N VAL A 66 9.32 4.71 -14.72
CA VAL A 66 8.44 5.48 -13.83
C VAL A 66 9.07 6.85 -13.56
N LYS A 67 8.26 7.89 -13.64
CA LYS A 67 8.69 9.30 -13.50
C LYS A 67 7.82 10.05 -12.51
N SER A 68 8.23 11.27 -12.20
CA SER A 68 7.50 12.22 -11.35
C SER A 68 6.00 12.26 -11.67
N GLY A 69 5.17 12.24 -10.63
CA GLY A 69 3.71 12.18 -10.70
C GLY A 69 3.12 10.81 -11.01
N GLN A 70 3.96 9.79 -11.10
CA GLN A 70 3.59 8.39 -11.24
C GLN A 70 4.00 7.61 -9.99
N GLY A 71 3.60 6.36 -9.93
CA GLY A 71 4.01 5.44 -8.87
C GLY A 71 3.92 3.99 -9.31
N PHE A 72 4.14 3.09 -8.40
CA PHE A 72 3.97 1.66 -8.64
C PHE A 72 3.56 0.93 -7.37
N ILE A 73 2.81 -0.15 -7.58
CA ILE A 73 2.42 -1.08 -6.53
C ILE A 73 3.29 -2.33 -6.63
N ILE A 74 3.85 -2.75 -5.50
CA ILE A 74 4.47 -4.05 -5.33
C ILE A 74 3.49 -4.94 -4.57
N PHE A 75 3.26 -6.14 -5.08
CA PHE A 75 2.32 -7.11 -4.53
C PHE A 75 3.02 -8.09 -3.58
N PRO A 76 2.32 -8.65 -2.59
CA PRO A 76 2.87 -9.68 -1.73
C PRO A 76 3.46 -10.85 -2.54
N GLY A 77 4.70 -11.25 -2.21
CA GLY A 77 5.42 -12.33 -2.88
C GLY A 77 5.99 -12.01 -4.27
N GLN A 78 5.71 -10.84 -4.84
CA GLN A 78 6.27 -10.43 -6.13
C GLN A 78 7.77 -10.14 -6.01
N ILE A 79 8.57 -10.71 -6.92
CA ILE A 79 9.99 -10.39 -7.03
C ILE A 79 10.12 -9.05 -7.77
N THR A 80 10.78 -8.10 -7.15
CA THR A 80 11.01 -6.77 -7.72
C THR A 80 12.42 -6.27 -7.51
N THR A 81 12.89 -5.49 -8.48
CA THR A 81 14.08 -4.64 -8.38
C THR A 81 13.72 -3.28 -8.93
N TYR A 82 14.11 -2.20 -8.27
CA TYR A 82 13.92 -0.87 -8.81
C TYR A 82 15.19 -0.04 -8.66
N ILE A 83 15.45 0.80 -9.66
CA ILE A 83 16.71 1.54 -9.81
C ILE A 83 16.39 2.98 -10.19
N ALA A 84 16.85 3.94 -9.39
CA ALA A 84 16.80 5.36 -9.70
C ALA A 84 17.71 5.68 -10.89
N ASP A 85 17.30 6.65 -11.71
CA ASP A 85 18.10 7.11 -12.85
C ASP A 85 19.45 7.70 -12.39
N GLU A 86 20.46 7.56 -13.22
CA GLU A 86 21.81 8.05 -12.92
C GLU A 86 21.91 9.59 -12.97
N LYS A 87 21.13 10.25 -13.84
CA LYS A 87 21.20 11.71 -14.04
C LYS A 87 20.08 12.47 -13.34
N LEU A 88 18.89 11.83 -13.25
CA LEU A 88 17.70 12.38 -12.64
C LEU A 88 17.11 11.37 -11.65
N PRO A 89 17.84 11.06 -10.57
CA PRO A 89 17.41 10.05 -9.62
C PRO A 89 16.08 10.41 -8.97
N TRP A 90 15.31 9.38 -8.57
CA TRP A 90 14.04 9.56 -7.88
C TRP A 90 14.19 10.27 -6.55
N GLU A 91 13.23 11.12 -6.27
CA GLU A 91 12.71 11.37 -4.94
C GLU A 91 11.33 10.72 -4.86
N TYR A 92 11.11 9.83 -3.90
CA TYR A 92 9.83 9.15 -3.74
C TYR A 92 9.43 9.03 -2.27
N THR A 93 8.14 8.91 -2.06
CA THR A 93 7.57 8.49 -0.78
C THR A 93 6.91 7.12 -0.96
N TRP A 94 6.84 6.35 0.12
CA TRP A 94 6.21 5.02 0.09
C TRP A 94 5.47 4.69 1.37
N ILE A 95 4.50 3.79 1.24
CA ILE A 95 3.81 3.11 2.33
C ILE A 95 3.77 1.61 2.05
N GLU A 96 4.07 0.80 3.06
CA GLU A 96 3.78 -0.63 3.09
C GLU A 96 2.51 -0.84 3.94
N PHE A 97 1.48 -1.42 3.35
CA PHE A 97 0.16 -1.52 3.92
C PHE A 97 -0.52 -2.83 3.54
N ASP A 98 -1.47 -3.25 4.33
CA ASP A 98 -2.35 -4.38 4.04
C ASP A 98 -3.64 -4.28 4.86
N GLY A 99 -4.61 -5.15 4.58
CA GLY A 99 -5.87 -5.21 5.29
C GLY A 99 -6.92 -5.99 4.53
N LEU A 100 -8.06 -6.26 5.18
CA LEU A 100 -9.11 -7.12 4.65
C LEU A 100 -9.63 -6.72 3.27
N ARG A 101 -9.58 -5.43 2.94
CA ARG A 101 -10.12 -4.90 1.69
C ARG A 101 -9.05 -4.42 0.70
N THR A 102 -7.77 -4.54 1.06
CA THR A 102 -6.69 -3.98 0.23
C THR A 102 -6.69 -4.56 -1.18
N LYS A 103 -6.80 -5.88 -1.31
CA LYS A 103 -6.83 -6.53 -2.62
C LYS A 103 -8.03 -6.07 -3.47
N GLU A 104 -9.23 -6.03 -2.88
CA GLU A 104 -10.44 -5.57 -3.57
C GLU A 104 -10.29 -4.13 -4.08
N VAL A 105 -9.77 -3.24 -3.24
CA VAL A 105 -9.54 -1.83 -3.61
C VAL A 105 -8.56 -1.72 -4.77
N LEU A 106 -7.45 -2.45 -4.73
CA LEU A 106 -6.46 -2.44 -5.81
C LEU A 106 -7.03 -3.02 -7.11
N ASP A 107 -7.80 -4.10 -7.04
CA ASP A 107 -8.48 -4.71 -8.20
C ASP A 107 -9.48 -3.71 -8.85
N ILE A 108 -10.30 -3.02 -8.04
CA ILE A 108 -11.23 -1.99 -8.53
C ILE A 108 -10.51 -0.81 -9.17
N CYS A 109 -9.35 -0.42 -8.62
CA CYS A 109 -8.49 0.61 -9.20
C CYS A 109 -7.75 0.12 -10.46
N GLY A 110 -7.84 -1.16 -10.81
CA GLY A 110 -7.24 -1.75 -12.00
C GLY A 110 -5.77 -2.16 -11.83
N PHE A 111 -5.31 -2.34 -10.59
CA PHE A 111 -3.95 -2.80 -10.31
C PHE A 111 -3.87 -4.33 -10.22
N SER A 112 -2.82 -4.87 -10.80
CA SER A 112 -2.49 -6.29 -10.77
C SER A 112 -0.99 -6.49 -10.98
N LEU A 113 -0.49 -7.73 -10.85
CA LEU A 113 0.89 -8.09 -11.20
C LEU A 113 1.25 -7.70 -12.64
N ASP A 114 0.27 -7.70 -13.55
CA ASP A 114 0.46 -7.34 -14.96
C ASP A 114 0.26 -5.82 -15.23
N ASN A 115 -0.27 -5.08 -14.25
CA ASN A 115 -0.51 -3.63 -14.34
C ASN A 115 -0.16 -2.94 -13.01
N PRO A 116 1.12 -2.88 -12.63
CA PRO A 116 1.55 -2.36 -11.33
C PRO A 116 1.72 -0.84 -11.31
N ILE A 117 1.66 -0.16 -12.47
CA ILE A 117 2.05 1.26 -12.58
C ILE A 117 0.88 2.19 -12.27
N TYR A 118 1.06 3.03 -11.27
CA TYR A 118 0.14 4.10 -10.93
C TYR A 118 0.33 5.31 -11.87
N LYS A 119 -0.69 5.62 -12.63
CA LYS A 119 -0.79 6.80 -13.48
C LYS A 119 -2.11 7.50 -13.18
N PRO A 120 -2.09 8.60 -12.39
CA PRO A 120 -3.34 9.24 -11.99
C PRO A 120 -4.08 9.83 -13.17
N LYS A 121 -5.41 9.66 -13.16
CA LYS A 121 -6.34 10.32 -14.09
C LYS A 121 -6.75 11.70 -13.57
N HIS A 122 -6.82 11.83 -12.24
CA HIS A 122 -7.23 13.07 -11.56
C HIS A 122 -6.03 13.59 -10.74
N LYS A 123 -5.39 14.63 -11.26
CA LYS A 123 -4.15 15.20 -10.70
C LYS A 123 -4.35 15.82 -9.31
N ASP A 124 -5.48 16.48 -9.08
CA ASP A 124 -5.77 17.14 -7.80
C ASP A 124 -5.86 16.09 -6.68
N SER A 125 -6.55 14.97 -6.93
CA SER A 125 -6.61 13.86 -5.97
C SER A 125 -5.25 13.19 -5.77
N ALA A 126 -4.43 13.07 -6.82
CA ALA A 126 -3.08 12.54 -6.72
C ALA A 126 -2.17 13.46 -5.90
N GLN A 127 -2.33 14.75 -6.00
CA GLN A 127 -1.61 15.73 -5.19
C GLN A 127 -1.99 15.58 -3.71
N LEU A 128 -3.29 15.53 -3.38
CA LEU A 128 -3.75 15.32 -2.02
C LEU A 128 -3.24 13.99 -1.44
N MET A 129 -3.26 12.91 -2.22
CA MET A 129 -2.64 11.63 -1.82
C MET A 129 -1.15 11.81 -1.49
N SER A 130 -0.41 12.50 -2.35
CA SER A 130 1.01 12.77 -2.15
C SER A 130 1.29 13.54 -0.87
N GLU A 131 0.46 14.54 -0.56
CA GLU A 131 0.55 15.33 0.67
C GLU A 131 0.35 14.46 1.91
N GLU A 132 -0.61 13.52 1.89
CA GLU A 132 -0.83 12.57 2.97
C GLU A 132 0.36 11.60 3.15
N LEU A 133 0.93 11.09 2.05
CA LEU A 133 2.11 10.22 2.11
C LEU A 133 3.34 10.94 2.67
N ILE A 134 3.56 12.19 2.27
CA ILE A 134 4.64 13.04 2.81
C ILE A 134 4.38 13.33 4.29
N TYR A 135 3.12 13.62 4.67
CA TYR A 135 2.75 13.87 6.05
C TYR A 135 3.12 12.67 6.93
N LEU A 136 2.74 11.45 6.52
CA LEU A 136 3.11 10.22 7.23
C LEU A 136 4.63 10.14 7.44
N ALA A 137 5.41 10.31 6.36
CA ALA A 137 6.88 10.21 6.42
C ALA A 137 7.54 11.26 7.34
N THR A 138 6.92 12.44 7.48
CA THR A 138 7.50 13.57 8.23
C THR A 138 6.95 13.71 9.66
N HIS A 139 5.86 13.02 10.00
CA HIS A 139 5.18 13.11 11.31
C HIS A 139 5.06 11.73 11.99
N SER A 140 6.08 10.90 11.86
CA SER A 140 6.09 9.52 12.36
C SER A 140 5.95 9.37 13.89
N ASN A 141 6.13 10.45 14.64
CA ASN A 141 5.99 10.46 16.11
C ASN A 141 4.54 10.71 16.59
N GLU A 142 3.60 10.93 15.67
CA GLU A 142 2.19 11.08 15.99
C GLU A 142 1.59 9.75 16.49
N SER A 143 0.41 9.82 17.11
CA SER A 143 -0.24 8.60 17.62
C SER A 143 -0.59 7.63 16.50
N PRO A 144 -0.63 6.30 16.74
CA PRO A 144 -1.03 5.31 15.75
C PRO A 144 -2.38 5.61 15.10
N PHE A 145 -3.38 6.08 15.86
CA PHE A 145 -4.68 6.48 15.33
C PHE A 145 -4.60 7.66 14.37
N HIS A 146 -3.73 8.63 14.66
CA HIS A 146 -3.50 9.78 13.79
C HIS A 146 -2.88 9.34 12.47
N LEU A 147 -1.82 8.53 12.52
CA LEU A 147 -1.15 8.00 11.33
C LEU A 147 -2.09 7.12 10.48
N ILE A 148 -2.90 6.26 11.10
CA ILE A 148 -3.90 5.46 10.39
C ILE A 148 -4.98 6.34 9.78
N GLY A 149 -5.40 7.43 10.44
CA GLY A 149 -6.32 8.41 9.85
C GLY A 149 -5.79 9.00 8.54
N HIS A 150 -4.50 9.39 8.50
CA HIS A 150 -3.85 9.87 7.29
C HIS A 150 -3.67 8.78 6.23
N LEU A 151 -3.43 7.52 6.61
CA LEU A 151 -3.45 6.39 5.69
C LEU A 151 -4.82 6.23 5.01
N TYR A 152 -5.93 6.32 5.75
CA TYR A 152 -7.28 6.25 5.16
C TYR A 152 -7.54 7.41 4.20
N LEU A 153 -7.12 8.63 4.52
CA LEU A 153 -7.21 9.77 3.60
C LEU A 153 -6.37 9.54 2.34
N ALA A 154 -5.13 9.08 2.49
CA ALA A 154 -4.27 8.74 1.35
C ALA A 154 -4.93 7.71 0.43
N MET A 155 -5.55 6.66 0.99
CA MET A 155 -6.24 5.62 0.22
C MET A 155 -7.51 6.15 -0.46
N ASP A 156 -8.29 7.02 0.17
CA ASP A 156 -9.44 7.67 -0.46
C ASP A 156 -9.00 8.50 -1.68
N TYR A 157 -7.97 9.32 -1.52
CA TYR A 157 -7.41 10.11 -2.62
C TYR A 157 -6.77 9.24 -3.71
N PHE A 158 -6.12 8.13 -3.35
CA PHE A 158 -5.61 7.14 -4.29
C PHE A 158 -6.73 6.59 -5.18
N ILE A 159 -7.82 6.13 -4.57
CA ILE A 159 -9.00 5.62 -5.29
C ILE A 159 -9.56 6.71 -6.22
N ARG A 160 -9.80 7.91 -5.71
CA ARG A 160 -10.32 9.03 -6.51
C ARG A 160 -9.41 9.42 -7.66
N SER A 161 -8.11 9.29 -7.49
CA SER A 161 -7.14 9.64 -8.53
C SER A 161 -7.10 8.63 -9.69
N THR A 162 -7.52 7.38 -9.45
CA THR A 162 -7.43 6.31 -10.45
C THR A 162 -8.76 6.01 -11.14
N SER A 163 -9.89 6.17 -10.46
CA SER A 163 -11.19 5.66 -10.91
C SER A 163 -12.12 6.74 -11.44
N SER A 164 -12.90 6.34 -12.45
CA SER A 164 -14.17 6.98 -12.77
C SER A 164 -15.19 6.52 -11.72
N ALA A 165 -15.21 7.22 -10.58
CA ALA A 165 -16.21 7.17 -9.52
C ALA A 165 -17.22 6.00 -9.53
N THR A 166 -16.83 4.84 -9.06
CA THR A 166 -17.79 3.91 -8.49
C THR A 166 -17.42 3.74 -7.01
N PRO A 167 -18.33 3.97 -6.06
CA PRO A 167 -18.05 3.70 -4.66
C PRO A 167 -17.66 2.23 -4.50
N VAL A 168 -16.58 1.97 -3.78
CA VAL A 168 -16.20 0.61 -3.37
C VAL A 168 -17.33 0.07 -2.49
N GLY A 169 -18.25 -0.66 -3.08
CA GLY A 169 -19.39 -1.32 -2.43
C GLY A 169 -19.09 -2.80 -2.31
N GLY A 170 -18.33 -3.22 -1.31
CA GLY A 170 -18.25 -4.63 -0.92
C GLY A 170 -19.56 -5.10 -0.26
N SER A 171 -19.76 -6.39 -0.13
CA SER A 171 -20.86 -6.94 0.65
C SER A 171 -20.67 -6.55 2.12
N LYS A 172 -21.35 -5.49 2.56
CA LYS A 172 -21.31 -4.99 3.94
C LYS A 172 -21.52 -6.10 4.98
N LEU A 173 -22.35 -7.08 4.62
CA LEU A 173 -22.66 -8.20 5.49
C LEU A 173 -21.49 -9.19 5.60
N GLN A 174 -20.83 -9.50 4.49
CA GLN A 174 -19.65 -10.39 4.50
C GLN A 174 -18.50 -9.77 5.28
N ASP A 175 -18.22 -8.47 5.06
CA ASP A 175 -17.19 -7.74 5.79
C ASP A 175 -17.50 -7.72 7.30
N PHE A 176 -18.78 -7.57 7.66
CA PHE A 176 -19.22 -7.62 9.06
C PHE A 176 -18.91 -8.97 9.68
N TYR A 177 -19.34 -10.07 9.07
CA TYR A 177 -19.10 -11.41 9.62
C TYR A 177 -17.61 -11.76 9.74
N ILE A 178 -16.79 -11.35 8.79
CA ILE A 178 -15.34 -11.54 8.86
C ILE A 178 -14.74 -10.78 10.05
N LYS A 179 -15.16 -9.54 10.29
CA LYS A 179 -14.69 -8.75 11.43
C LYS A 179 -15.09 -9.36 12.76
N GLU A 180 -16.35 -9.78 12.90
CA GLU A 180 -16.82 -10.46 14.10
C GLU A 180 -16.05 -11.75 14.36
N ALA A 181 -15.83 -12.58 13.32
CA ALA A 181 -15.03 -13.79 13.43
C ALA A 181 -13.59 -13.52 13.92
N ILE A 182 -12.93 -12.49 13.37
CA ILE A 182 -11.59 -12.09 13.81
C ILE A 182 -11.62 -11.61 15.27
N THR A 183 -12.61 -10.81 15.63
CA THR A 183 -12.78 -10.31 17.00
C THR A 183 -13.00 -11.48 17.99
N PHE A 184 -13.81 -12.47 17.62
CA PHE A 184 -14.02 -13.67 18.42
C PHE A 184 -12.70 -14.45 18.62
N ILE A 185 -11.95 -14.69 17.54
CA ILE A 185 -10.65 -15.38 17.59
C ILE A 185 -9.69 -14.60 18.50
N GLU A 186 -9.58 -13.30 18.35
CA GLU A 186 -8.69 -12.46 19.16
C GLU A 186 -9.01 -12.48 20.66
N ARG A 187 -10.29 -12.58 21.01
CA ARG A 187 -10.73 -12.67 22.40
C ARG A 187 -10.55 -14.05 23.01
N ASN A 188 -10.54 -15.09 22.17
CA ASN A 188 -10.62 -16.49 22.63
C ASN A 188 -9.42 -17.34 22.20
N PHE A 189 -8.40 -16.81 21.52
CA PHE A 189 -7.27 -17.60 20.98
C PHE A 189 -6.49 -18.38 22.03
N GLN A 190 -6.64 -18.06 23.33
CA GLN A 190 -6.03 -18.80 24.44
C GLN A 190 -6.83 -20.04 24.83
N ASN A 191 -8.05 -20.19 24.31
CA ASN A 191 -8.94 -21.30 24.55
C ASN A 191 -8.93 -22.26 23.36
N ASP A 192 -9.45 -23.47 23.57
CA ASP A 192 -9.66 -24.43 22.49
C ASP A 192 -10.93 -24.01 21.72
N ILE A 193 -10.77 -23.32 20.59
CA ILE A 193 -11.88 -22.82 19.76
C ILE A 193 -11.98 -23.57 18.45
N SER A 194 -13.19 -23.84 18.00
CA SER A 194 -13.49 -24.50 16.72
C SER A 194 -14.11 -23.51 15.71
N ILE A 195 -14.14 -23.89 14.43
CA ILE A 195 -14.84 -23.14 13.40
C ILE A 195 -16.34 -22.99 13.71
N VAL A 196 -16.92 -24.00 14.38
CA VAL A 196 -18.33 -23.98 14.79
C VAL A 196 -18.58 -22.93 15.85
N ASP A 197 -17.66 -22.77 16.81
CA ASP A 197 -17.76 -21.74 17.85
C ASP A 197 -17.70 -20.34 17.25
N ILE A 198 -16.79 -20.13 16.27
CA ILE A 198 -16.67 -18.88 15.54
C ILE A 198 -17.97 -18.59 14.77
N ALA A 199 -18.51 -19.57 14.05
CA ALA A 199 -19.73 -19.39 13.25
C ALA A 199 -20.95 -19.05 14.13
N ASN A 200 -21.08 -19.69 15.29
CA ASN A 200 -22.20 -19.44 16.21
C ASN A 200 -22.15 -18.07 16.89
N ASP A 201 -20.96 -17.47 17.03
CA ASP A 201 -20.80 -16.14 17.65
C ASP A 201 -21.14 -15.00 16.67
N VAL A 202 -21.05 -15.25 15.36
CA VAL A 202 -21.27 -14.24 14.31
C VAL A 202 -22.67 -14.28 13.69
N GLU A 203 -23.52 -15.23 14.06
CA GLU A 203 -24.95 -15.26 13.68
C GLU A 203 -25.80 -14.34 14.57
#